data_c888856f62f7bf7bacbdf8322c4724d6
#
_entry.id   c888856f62f7bf7bacbdf8322c4724d6
#
_cell.length_a   1.000
_cell.length_b   1.000
_cell.length_c   1.000
_cell.angle_alpha   90.00
_cell.angle_beta   90.00
_cell.angle_gamma   90.00
#
_symmetry.space_group_name_H-M   'P 1'
#
loop_
_entity.id
_entity.type
_entity.pdbx_description
1 polymer ?
#
loop_
_entity_poly.entity_id
_entity_poly.type
_entity_poly.pdbx_seq_one_letter_code
_entity_poly.pdbx_strand_id
1 'polypeptide(L)'
;EGVVIEYVDPADLVYSYTESPYFDDIYYVGEVKTIPVNELAKQFPHLTQEDLEEITKSGSRYKGGNYRKGEHPEYDENKVQVLYFNYKTYMNEVYKLKETGTGADKILPKDDSFDPPQDAEGNYGKLQKSIECLYEGAIVLGTSKLLKWSMAKNMMRSQSNFTKVKMNYSIVAPRMYKGKIESLVKRITGFADMIQLTHLKLQQVMSRMVPDGVYLDADGLAEIDLGNGTNYNPQEALNMFFQTGSVIGRSFTSEGDMNPGKVPIQEITSGSGGNKIQALIGNYNYYLQMIRDVTGLNEARDGSTPDERALVGVQKLAAANSN
;
A
#
# COMPACT_ATOMS: atom_id res chain seq x y z
N GLU A 1 -29.61 18.76 -4.01
CA GLU A 1 -28.71 17.86 -3.27
C GLU A 1 -28.05 16.91 -4.26
N GLY A 2 -26.72 16.90 -4.32
CA GLY A 2 -25.93 16.05 -5.22
C GLY A 2 -25.46 14.78 -4.54
N VAL A 3 -24.95 13.81 -5.34
CA VAL A 3 -24.25 12.64 -4.84
C VAL A 3 -22.82 13.06 -4.53
N VAL A 4 -22.37 12.83 -3.29
CA VAL A 4 -20.99 13.06 -2.84
C VAL A 4 -20.33 11.69 -2.72
N ILE A 5 -19.14 11.56 -3.31
CA ILE A 5 -18.30 10.35 -3.21
C ILE A 5 -17.13 10.69 -2.28
N GLU A 6 -17.03 9.95 -1.19
CA GLU A 6 -15.93 10.08 -0.23
C GLU A 6 -15.05 8.84 -0.28
N TYR A 7 -13.75 9.05 -0.07
CA TYR A 7 -12.78 7.96 0.07
C TYR A 7 -12.80 7.44 1.50
N VAL A 8 -12.87 6.12 1.65
CA VAL A 8 -12.76 5.44 2.93
C VAL A 8 -11.43 4.69 2.98
N ASP A 9 -10.66 4.89 4.05
CA ASP A 9 -9.41 4.14 4.25
C ASP A 9 -9.76 2.66 4.52
N PRO A 10 -9.19 1.71 3.77
CA PRO A 10 -9.40 0.29 4.01
C PRO A 10 -9.07 -0.17 5.44
N ALA A 11 -8.20 0.56 6.16
CA ALA A 11 -7.86 0.27 7.55
C ALA A 11 -9.02 0.54 8.52
N ASP A 12 -9.91 1.48 8.17
CA ASP A 12 -11.04 1.89 9.00
C ASP A 12 -12.34 1.21 8.56
N LEU A 13 -12.28 0.36 7.55
CA LEU A 13 -13.44 -0.32 6.99
C LEU A 13 -13.78 -1.58 7.78
N VAL A 14 -15.06 -1.71 8.16
CA VAL A 14 -15.63 -2.89 8.81
C VAL A 14 -16.71 -3.48 7.90
N TYR A 15 -16.65 -4.78 7.64
CA TYR A 15 -17.60 -5.46 6.76
C TYR A 15 -17.87 -6.89 7.20
N SER A 16 -19.00 -7.46 6.75
CA SER A 16 -19.32 -8.86 6.97
C SER A 16 -18.45 -9.77 6.12
N TYR A 17 -18.23 -11.01 6.58
CA TYR A 17 -17.47 -11.99 5.81
C TYR A 17 -18.03 -12.14 4.39
N THR A 18 -17.14 -12.18 3.41
CA THR A 18 -17.45 -12.42 2.01
C THR A 18 -16.30 -13.15 1.33
N GLU A 19 -16.63 -13.94 0.31
CA GLU A 19 -15.65 -14.54 -0.60
C GLU A 19 -15.66 -13.86 -1.98
N SER A 20 -16.61 -12.94 -2.20
CA SER A 20 -16.72 -12.18 -3.46
C SER A 20 -15.75 -11.01 -3.49
N PRO A 21 -14.90 -10.91 -4.53
CA PRO A 21 -14.00 -9.75 -4.71
C PRO A 21 -14.73 -8.41 -4.85
N TYR A 22 -16.03 -8.45 -5.17
CA TYR A 22 -16.88 -7.26 -5.38
C TYR A 22 -17.77 -6.93 -4.17
N PHE A 23 -17.73 -7.74 -3.10
CA PHE A 23 -18.50 -7.52 -1.88
C PHE A 23 -20.02 -7.44 -2.10
N ASP A 24 -20.55 -8.17 -3.08
CA ASP A 24 -21.98 -8.11 -3.43
C ASP A 24 -22.87 -8.83 -2.40
N ASP A 25 -22.34 -9.78 -1.65
CA ASP A 25 -23.03 -10.64 -0.69
C ASP A 25 -22.97 -10.16 0.75
N ILE A 26 -22.32 -9.02 1.02
CA ILE A 26 -22.22 -8.48 2.37
C ILE A 26 -23.57 -7.97 2.86
N TYR A 27 -23.86 -8.17 4.17
CA TYR A 27 -25.05 -7.70 4.81
C TYR A 27 -24.83 -6.50 5.75
N TYR A 28 -23.58 -6.24 6.17
CA TYR A 28 -23.21 -4.96 6.78
C TYR A 28 -21.87 -4.47 6.28
N VAL A 29 -21.74 -3.17 6.27
CA VAL A 29 -20.50 -2.46 5.97
C VAL A 29 -20.52 -1.14 6.70
N GLY A 30 -19.37 -0.71 7.19
CA GLY A 30 -19.24 0.57 7.88
C GLY A 30 -17.81 1.06 7.92
N GLU A 31 -17.66 2.29 8.35
CA GLU A 31 -16.37 2.94 8.55
C GLU A 31 -16.24 3.49 9.97
N VAL A 32 -15.04 3.41 10.52
CA VAL A 32 -14.71 3.99 11.82
C VAL A 32 -14.09 5.36 11.59
N LYS A 33 -14.84 6.41 11.97
CA LYS A 33 -14.32 7.80 11.91
C LYS A 33 -13.94 8.27 13.31
N THR A 34 -12.77 8.89 13.43
CA THR A 34 -12.36 9.57 14.66
C THR A 34 -12.73 11.04 14.54
N ILE A 35 -13.73 11.47 15.29
CA ILE A 35 -14.27 12.82 15.25
C ILE A 35 -14.18 13.51 16.62
N PRO A 36 -14.00 14.82 16.66
CA PRO A 36 -14.06 15.56 17.92
C PRO A 36 -15.49 15.59 18.48
N VAL A 37 -15.59 15.62 19.80
CA VAL A 37 -16.89 15.59 20.51
C VAL A 37 -17.79 16.76 20.10
N ASN A 38 -17.20 17.92 19.79
CA ASN A 38 -17.95 19.10 19.32
C ASN A 38 -18.65 18.85 17.96
N GLU A 39 -17.97 18.12 17.07
CA GLU A 39 -18.55 17.75 15.79
C GLU A 39 -19.61 16.67 15.95
N LEU A 40 -19.41 15.74 16.87
CA LEU A 40 -20.43 14.76 17.24
C LEU A 40 -21.71 15.43 17.73
N ALA A 41 -21.59 16.43 18.61
CA ALA A 41 -22.75 17.19 19.12
C ALA A 41 -23.47 17.95 18.00
N LYS A 42 -22.72 18.46 17.02
CA LYS A 42 -23.31 19.15 15.85
C LYS A 42 -24.05 18.19 14.92
N GLN A 43 -23.49 16.99 14.69
CA GLN A 43 -24.12 15.99 13.83
C GLN A 43 -25.36 15.36 14.48
N PHE A 44 -25.35 15.21 15.80
CA PHE A 44 -26.42 14.56 16.58
C PHE A 44 -26.97 15.49 17.67
N PRO A 45 -27.77 16.49 17.31
CA PRO A 45 -28.27 17.51 18.24
C PRO A 45 -29.23 16.98 19.32
N HIS A 46 -29.65 15.72 19.24
CA HIS A 46 -30.49 15.06 20.24
C HIS A 46 -29.72 14.54 21.45
N LEU A 47 -28.36 14.55 21.42
CA LEU A 47 -27.53 14.14 22.53
C LEU A 47 -27.57 15.18 23.64
N THR A 48 -27.77 14.71 24.87
CA THR A 48 -27.69 15.55 26.07
C THR A 48 -26.23 15.82 26.48
N GLN A 49 -26.01 16.80 27.32
CA GLN A 49 -24.68 17.09 27.83
C GLN A 49 -24.14 15.91 28.67
N GLU A 50 -25.00 15.24 29.43
CA GLU A 50 -24.66 14.04 30.20
C GLU A 50 -24.19 12.90 29.29
N ASP A 51 -24.86 12.71 28.16
CA ASP A 51 -24.46 11.73 27.14
C ASP A 51 -23.10 12.02 26.55
N LEU A 52 -22.80 13.29 26.25
CA LEU A 52 -21.49 13.70 25.73
C LEU A 52 -20.38 13.49 26.75
N GLU A 53 -20.62 13.75 28.04
CA GLU A 53 -19.65 13.47 29.09
C GLU A 53 -19.38 11.96 29.28
N GLU A 54 -20.43 11.13 29.22
CA GLU A 54 -20.30 9.68 29.28
C GLU A 54 -19.51 9.14 28.06
N ILE A 55 -19.83 9.63 26.88
CA ILE A 55 -19.13 9.30 25.63
C ILE A 55 -17.64 9.68 25.73
N THR A 56 -17.34 10.86 26.25
CA THR A 56 -15.96 11.32 26.40
C THR A 56 -15.18 10.45 27.39
N LYS A 57 -15.79 10.09 28.51
CA LYS A 57 -15.17 9.22 29.53
C LYS A 57 -14.93 7.80 29.02
N SER A 58 -15.86 7.23 28.28
CA SER A 58 -15.76 5.87 27.73
C SER A 58 -14.97 5.80 26.45
N GLY A 59 -15.07 6.79 25.57
CA GLY A 59 -14.29 6.90 24.34
C GLY A 59 -12.78 7.00 24.60
N SER A 60 -12.39 7.64 25.68
CA SER A 60 -10.99 7.68 26.13
C SER A 60 -10.40 6.31 26.49
N ARG A 61 -11.22 5.33 26.85
CA ARG A 61 -10.79 3.96 27.19
C ARG A 61 -10.54 3.10 25.95
N TYR A 62 -11.14 3.43 24.82
CA TYR A 62 -11.02 2.66 23.58
C TYR A 62 -9.78 3.03 22.74
N LYS A 63 -8.85 3.81 23.29
CA LYS A 63 -7.59 4.23 22.66
C LYS A 63 -6.64 3.07 22.25
N GLY A 64 -7.08 1.84 22.25
CA GLY A 64 -6.22 0.66 22.21
C GLY A 64 -5.97 0.00 20.87
N GLY A 65 -6.53 0.46 19.74
CA GLY A 65 -6.51 -0.43 18.57
C GLY A 65 -5.69 0.03 17.37
N ASN A 66 -5.81 1.24 16.92
CA ASN A 66 -5.28 1.66 15.61
C ASN A 66 -4.57 3.01 15.63
N TYR A 67 -3.72 3.24 16.63
CA TYR A 67 -2.88 4.43 16.58
C TYR A 67 -1.89 4.34 15.43
N ARG A 68 -2.05 5.17 14.42
CA ARG A 68 -0.95 5.57 13.54
C ARG A 68 0.12 6.21 14.45
N LYS A 69 1.25 5.53 14.63
CA LYS A 69 2.43 6.07 15.31
C LYS A 69 2.79 7.40 14.63
N GLY A 70 2.48 8.52 15.25
CA GLY A 70 2.79 9.85 14.71
C GLY A 70 1.75 10.93 14.99
N GLU A 71 0.54 10.60 15.41
CA GLU A 71 -0.41 11.59 15.91
C GLU A 71 -0.06 11.95 17.35
N HIS A 72 0.06 13.26 17.62
CA HIS A 72 0.38 13.75 18.95
C HIS A 72 -0.77 13.43 19.93
N PRO A 73 -0.55 12.60 20.96
CA PRO A 73 -1.60 12.19 21.87
C PRO A 73 -2.20 13.36 22.68
N GLU A 74 -1.50 14.48 22.77
CA GLU A 74 -1.92 15.66 23.52
C GLU A 74 -3.11 16.39 22.91
N TYR A 75 -3.38 16.18 21.60
CA TYR A 75 -4.52 16.82 20.91
C TYR A 75 -5.75 15.92 20.77
N ASP A 76 -5.67 14.66 21.22
CA ASP A 76 -6.71 13.65 20.96
C ASP A 76 -7.65 13.40 22.16
N GLU A 77 -7.51 14.13 23.27
CA GLU A 77 -8.31 13.90 24.48
C GLU A 77 -9.82 14.07 24.26
N ASN A 78 -10.22 14.87 23.28
CA ASN A 78 -11.62 15.16 22.97
C ASN A 78 -12.12 14.50 21.70
N LYS A 79 -11.40 13.51 21.16
CA LYS A 79 -11.85 12.76 19.96
C LYS A 79 -12.43 11.41 20.37
N VAL A 80 -13.48 11.00 19.69
CA VAL A 80 -14.16 9.72 19.86
C VAL A 80 -14.25 8.97 18.55
N GLN A 81 -14.24 7.65 18.63
CA GLN A 81 -14.41 6.79 17.48
C GLN A 81 -15.89 6.46 17.29
N VAL A 82 -16.41 6.76 16.11
CA VAL A 82 -17.79 6.49 15.74
C VAL A 82 -17.79 5.54 14.55
N LEU A 83 -18.49 4.44 14.68
CA LEU A 83 -18.77 3.52 13.57
C LEU A 83 -20.04 3.99 12.86
N TYR A 84 -19.90 4.44 11.63
CA TYR A 84 -21.01 4.68 10.69
C TYR A 84 -21.19 3.43 9.86
N PHE A 85 -22.38 2.87 9.83
CA PHE A 85 -22.58 1.61 9.13
C PHE A 85 -23.92 1.52 8.40
N ASN A 86 -23.93 0.72 7.37
CA ASN A 86 -25.12 0.29 6.66
C ASN A 86 -25.38 -1.19 6.96
N TYR A 87 -26.62 -1.51 7.19
CA TYR A 87 -27.07 -2.86 7.49
C TYR A 87 -28.21 -3.25 6.54
N LYS A 88 -28.05 -4.37 5.85
CA LYS A 88 -29.04 -4.92 4.92
C LYS A 88 -29.94 -5.90 5.65
N THR A 89 -31.23 -5.72 5.53
CA THR A 89 -32.24 -6.63 6.09
C THR A 89 -33.41 -6.79 5.11
N TYR A 90 -34.39 -7.57 5.49
CA TYR A 90 -35.57 -7.80 4.68
C TYR A 90 -36.79 -7.15 5.33
N MET A 91 -37.63 -6.57 4.50
CA MET A 91 -38.93 -6.08 4.87
C MET A 91 -39.98 -6.82 4.04
N ASN A 92 -41.03 -7.27 4.67
CA ASN A 92 -42.14 -7.90 3.99
C ASN A 92 -43.13 -6.81 3.51
N GLU A 93 -43.41 -6.84 2.23
CA GLU A 93 -44.47 -6.05 1.66
C GLU A 93 -45.68 -6.99 1.41
N VAL A 94 -46.81 -6.64 2.03
CA VAL A 94 -48.05 -7.39 1.90
C VAL A 94 -49.05 -6.59 1.08
N TYR A 95 -49.59 -7.21 0.08
CA TYR A 95 -50.58 -6.63 -0.79
C TYR A 95 -51.88 -7.44 -0.75
N LYS A 96 -52.99 -6.75 -0.64
CA LYS A 96 -54.34 -7.29 -0.85
C LYS A 96 -54.61 -7.27 -2.34
N LEU A 97 -54.87 -8.45 -2.92
CA LEU A 97 -55.45 -8.58 -4.24
C LEU A 97 -56.97 -8.60 -4.08
N LYS A 98 -57.65 -7.76 -4.82
CA LYS A 98 -59.10 -7.75 -4.91
C LYS A 98 -59.53 -7.80 -6.36
N GLU A 99 -60.19 -8.88 -6.76
CA GLU A 99 -60.82 -8.96 -8.06
C GLU A 99 -62.03 -8.05 -8.09
N THR A 100 -62.07 -7.15 -9.07
CA THR A 100 -63.22 -6.27 -9.27
C THR A 100 -64.21 -6.96 -10.19
N GLY A 101 -65.51 -6.67 -10.05
CA GLY A 101 -66.56 -7.25 -10.88
C GLY A 101 -66.43 -7.04 -12.39
N THR A 102 -65.37 -6.32 -12.81
CA THR A 102 -64.99 -6.14 -14.22
C THR A 102 -63.81 -7.05 -14.63
N GLY A 103 -63.37 -7.97 -13.75
CA GLY A 103 -62.25 -8.88 -14.01
C GLY A 103 -60.85 -8.24 -13.91
N ALA A 104 -60.73 -7.02 -13.39
CA ALA A 104 -59.46 -6.36 -13.17
C ALA A 104 -59.03 -6.49 -11.71
N ASP A 105 -57.74 -6.88 -11.47
CA ASP A 105 -57.17 -6.98 -10.13
C ASP A 105 -56.80 -5.61 -9.57
N LYS A 106 -57.32 -5.30 -8.38
CA LYS A 106 -56.91 -4.11 -7.61
C LYS A 106 -55.95 -4.52 -6.52
N ILE A 107 -54.74 -3.96 -6.58
CA ILE A 107 -53.63 -4.21 -5.61
C ILE A 107 -53.63 -3.07 -4.59
N LEU A 108 -53.71 -3.42 -3.29
CA LEU A 108 -53.70 -2.44 -2.19
C LEU A 108 -52.62 -2.86 -1.18
N PRO A 109 -51.68 -1.96 -0.80
CA PRO A 109 -50.71 -2.24 0.25
C PRO A 109 -51.40 -2.42 1.60
N LYS A 110 -50.92 -3.37 2.39
CA LYS A 110 -51.41 -3.71 3.72
C LYS A 110 -50.26 -3.99 4.67
N ASP A 111 -50.51 -4.01 5.96
CA ASP A 111 -49.56 -4.37 6.99
C ASP A 111 -49.29 -5.87 7.00
N ASP A 112 -48.14 -6.29 7.58
CA ASP A 112 -47.70 -7.68 7.68
C ASP A 112 -48.74 -8.60 8.34
N SER A 113 -49.54 -8.06 9.27
CA SER A 113 -50.60 -8.77 10.00
C SER A 113 -51.86 -9.01 9.20
N PHE A 114 -51.91 -8.53 7.95
CA PHE A 114 -53.11 -8.65 7.13
C PHE A 114 -53.37 -10.08 6.70
N ASP A 115 -54.50 -10.63 7.06
CA ASP A 115 -55.05 -11.86 6.47
C ASP A 115 -56.30 -11.54 5.65
N PRO A 116 -56.42 -12.06 4.43
CA PRO A 116 -57.60 -11.84 3.61
C PRO A 116 -58.83 -12.47 4.27
N PRO A 117 -59.97 -11.76 4.27
CA PRO A 117 -61.22 -12.35 4.73
C PRO A 117 -61.52 -13.60 3.90
N GLN A 118 -61.97 -14.66 4.59
CA GLN A 118 -62.45 -15.87 3.93
C GLN A 118 -63.79 -15.52 3.24
N ASP A 119 -63.70 -15.32 1.93
CA ASP A 119 -64.89 -15.10 1.11
C ASP A 119 -65.20 -16.34 0.32
N ALA A 120 -66.50 -16.74 0.30
CA ALA A 120 -66.94 -17.96 -0.41
C ALA A 120 -66.71 -17.91 -1.93
N GLU A 121 -66.50 -16.70 -2.46
CA GLU A 121 -66.28 -16.42 -3.89
C GLU A 121 -64.80 -16.31 -4.26
N GLY A 122 -63.87 -16.31 -3.28
CA GLY A 122 -62.41 -16.28 -3.55
C GLY A 122 -61.87 -14.95 -4.10
N ASN A 123 -62.63 -13.87 -4.01
CA ASN A 123 -62.32 -12.55 -4.61
C ASN A 123 -61.15 -11.81 -3.96
N TYR A 124 -60.59 -12.34 -2.87
CA TYR A 124 -59.48 -11.72 -2.12
C TYR A 124 -58.28 -12.63 -2.02
N GLY A 125 -57.16 -12.13 -2.48
CA GLY A 125 -55.86 -12.79 -2.34
C GLY A 125 -54.87 -12.01 -1.48
N LYS A 126 -53.87 -12.70 -0.93
CA LYS A 126 -52.71 -12.10 -0.27
C LYS A 126 -51.48 -12.36 -1.12
N LEU A 127 -50.83 -11.27 -1.54
CA LEU A 127 -49.51 -11.35 -2.15
C LEU A 127 -48.47 -10.83 -1.15
N GLN A 128 -47.56 -11.67 -0.75
CA GLN A 128 -46.48 -11.31 0.14
C GLN A 128 -45.16 -11.37 -0.62
N LYS A 129 -44.34 -10.32 -0.52
CA LYS A 129 -43.06 -10.23 -1.16
C LYS A 129 -42.05 -9.70 -0.14
N SER A 130 -40.93 -10.40 0.00
CA SER A 130 -39.83 -9.92 0.80
C SER A 130 -38.89 -9.08 -0.06
N ILE A 131 -38.62 -7.88 0.37
CA ILE A 131 -37.77 -6.91 -0.31
C ILE A 131 -36.61 -6.58 0.61
N GLU A 132 -35.39 -6.56 0.06
CA GLU A 132 -34.24 -6.09 0.81
C GLU A 132 -34.38 -4.59 1.08
N CYS A 133 -34.05 -4.18 2.30
CA CYS A 133 -33.94 -2.79 2.69
C CYS A 133 -32.64 -2.51 3.41
N LEU A 134 -32.20 -1.26 3.35
CA LEU A 134 -30.95 -0.80 3.92
C LEU A 134 -31.25 0.11 5.11
N TYR A 135 -30.65 -0.17 6.25
CA TYR A 135 -30.65 0.70 7.41
C TYR A 135 -29.29 1.36 7.55
N GLU A 136 -29.28 2.58 7.97
CA GLU A 136 -28.09 3.34 8.34
C GLU A 136 -28.07 3.60 9.83
N GLY A 137 -26.91 3.36 10.43
CA GLY A 137 -26.69 3.53 11.83
C GLY A 137 -25.37 4.23 12.13
N ALA A 138 -25.30 4.81 13.32
CA ALA A 138 -24.07 5.33 13.90
C ALA A 138 -24.00 4.95 15.37
N ILE A 139 -22.86 4.41 15.80
CA ILE A 139 -22.62 3.99 17.18
C ILE A 139 -21.25 4.45 17.65
N VAL A 140 -21.16 4.92 18.88
CA VAL A 140 -19.87 5.27 19.49
C VAL A 140 -19.18 4.00 19.97
N LEU A 141 -17.97 3.75 19.51
CA LEU A 141 -17.18 2.60 19.93
C LEU A 141 -16.78 2.74 21.40
N GLY A 142 -16.90 1.65 22.16
CA GLY A 142 -16.66 1.62 23.60
C GLY A 142 -17.87 2.02 24.46
N THR A 143 -18.98 2.40 23.84
CA THR A 143 -20.25 2.64 24.50
C THR A 143 -21.34 1.78 23.87
N SER A 144 -22.46 1.60 24.57
CA SER A 144 -23.66 0.98 24.02
C SER A 144 -24.63 2.00 23.39
N LYS A 145 -24.24 3.28 23.25
CA LYS A 145 -25.12 4.34 22.75
C LYS A 145 -25.19 4.32 21.23
N LEU A 146 -26.37 4.08 20.74
CA LEU A 146 -26.73 4.18 19.33
C LEU A 146 -27.11 5.65 19.03
N LEU A 147 -26.33 6.29 18.17
CA LEU A 147 -26.52 7.69 17.79
C LEU A 147 -27.61 7.88 16.72
N LYS A 148 -27.64 6.95 15.78
CA LYS A 148 -28.61 6.95 14.67
C LYS A 148 -28.96 5.52 14.30
N TRP A 149 -30.23 5.31 14.03
CA TRP A 149 -30.75 4.09 13.42
C TRP A 149 -32.00 4.44 12.64
N SER A 150 -31.91 4.46 11.34
CA SER A 150 -33.02 4.80 10.46
C SER A 150 -32.92 4.05 9.15
N MET A 151 -34.04 3.86 8.48
CA MET A 151 -34.05 3.34 7.13
C MET A 151 -33.34 4.34 6.21
N ALA A 152 -32.40 3.84 5.39
CA ALA A 152 -31.66 4.67 4.45
C ALA A 152 -32.63 5.29 3.41
N LYS A 153 -32.51 6.60 3.22
CA LYS A 153 -33.31 7.30 2.21
C LYS A 153 -32.85 7.00 0.79
N ASN A 154 -31.55 6.70 0.62
CA ASN A 154 -30.88 6.50 -0.66
C ASN A 154 -30.63 5.01 -0.90
N MET A 155 -31.67 4.25 -1.20
CA MET A 155 -31.56 2.84 -1.55
C MET A 155 -31.41 2.67 -3.06
N MET A 156 -30.23 2.28 -3.53
CA MET A 156 -30.02 1.98 -4.94
C MET A 156 -30.47 0.56 -5.25
N ARG A 157 -31.35 0.41 -6.22
CA ARG A 157 -31.89 -0.86 -6.70
C ARG A 157 -31.56 -1.04 -8.18
N SER A 158 -31.24 -2.28 -8.58
CA SER A 158 -31.06 -2.59 -10.00
C SER A 158 -32.39 -2.60 -10.73
N GLN A 159 -32.41 -2.06 -11.95
CA GLN A 159 -33.60 -2.15 -12.82
C GLN A 159 -34.01 -3.60 -13.14
N SER A 160 -33.05 -4.51 -13.18
CA SER A 160 -33.30 -5.93 -13.42
C SER A 160 -33.86 -6.67 -12.20
N ASN A 161 -33.66 -6.16 -11.00
CA ASN A 161 -34.14 -6.78 -9.77
C ASN A 161 -34.40 -5.75 -8.67
N PHE A 162 -35.62 -5.28 -8.56
CA PHE A 162 -36.05 -4.31 -7.55
C PHE A 162 -36.12 -4.87 -6.12
N THR A 163 -36.04 -6.21 -5.96
CA THR A 163 -36.07 -6.81 -4.62
C THR A 163 -34.76 -6.74 -3.90
N LYS A 164 -33.66 -6.53 -4.63
CA LYS A 164 -32.31 -6.41 -4.08
C LYS A 164 -31.88 -4.95 -3.97
N VAL A 165 -31.19 -4.62 -2.89
CA VAL A 165 -30.61 -3.29 -2.65
C VAL A 165 -29.09 -3.39 -2.70
N LYS A 166 -28.43 -2.40 -3.29
CA LYS A 166 -26.98 -2.25 -3.25
C LYS A 166 -26.58 -1.46 -2.01
N MET A 167 -25.42 -1.81 -1.45
CA MET A 167 -24.81 -1.02 -0.38
C MET A 167 -24.41 0.37 -0.90
N ASN A 168 -24.36 1.36 -0.02
CA ASN A 168 -23.87 2.70 -0.35
C ASN A 168 -22.33 2.77 -0.37
N TYR A 169 -21.65 1.65 -0.16
CA TYR A 169 -20.21 1.49 -0.26
C TYR A 169 -19.85 0.69 -1.50
N SER A 170 -18.86 1.15 -2.23
CA SER A 170 -18.28 0.43 -3.37
C SER A 170 -16.90 -0.08 -2.96
N ILE A 171 -16.76 -1.40 -2.84
CA ILE A 171 -15.54 -2.05 -2.38
C ILE A 171 -15.11 -3.05 -3.44
N VAL A 172 -13.83 -3.05 -3.77
CA VAL A 172 -13.23 -4.02 -4.70
C VAL A 172 -11.91 -4.51 -4.14
N ALA A 173 -11.78 -5.83 -4.00
CA ALA A 173 -10.53 -6.47 -3.62
C ALA A 173 -10.14 -7.51 -4.68
N PRO A 174 -9.45 -7.11 -5.76
CA PRO A 174 -9.17 -8.00 -6.91
C PRO A 174 -8.33 -9.22 -6.54
N ARG A 175 -7.62 -9.18 -5.43
CA ARG A 175 -6.77 -10.28 -4.94
C ARG A 175 -7.33 -10.86 -3.64
N MET A 176 -8.52 -11.41 -3.73
CA MET A 176 -9.16 -12.14 -2.63
C MET A 176 -9.16 -13.65 -2.92
N TYR A 177 -8.79 -14.42 -1.92
CA TYR A 177 -8.86 -15.88 -1.98
C TYR A 177 -9.45 -16.41 -0.67
N LYS A 178 -10.59 -17.11 -0.77
CA LYS A 178 -11.33 -17.66 0.39
C LYS A 178 -11.55 -16.62 1.49
N GLY A 179 -12.01 -15.43 1.13
CA GLY A 179 -12.28 -14.34 2.06
C GLY A 179 -11.03 -13.63 2.62
N LYS A 180 -9.82 -14.04 2.22
CA LYS A 180 -8.57 -13.37 2.62
C LYS A 180 -8.09 -12.46 1.52
N ILE A 181 -7.94 -11.19 1.86
CA ILE A 181 -7.36 -10.19 0.96
C ILE A 181 -5.84 -10.29 1.03
N GLU A 182 -5.19 -10.50 -0.10
CA GLU A 182 -3.74 -10.48 -0.20
C GLU A 182 -3.25 -9.10 -0.63
N SER A 183 -2.48 -8.46 0.25
CA SER A 183 -1.83 -7.19 -0.06
C SER A 183 -0.72 -7.37 -1.08
N LEU A 184 -0.73 -6.55 -2.13
CA LEU A 184 0.36 -6.47 -3.11
C LEU A 184 1.67 -6.09 -2.43
N VAL A 185 1.63 -5.13 -1.51
CA VAL A 185 2.79 -4.67 -0.74
C VAL A 185 3.41 -5.83 0.04
N LYS A 186 2.62 -6.67 0.70
CA LYS A 186 3.13 -7.85 1.43
C LYS A 186 3.90 -8.80 0.51
N ARG A 187 3.49 -8.95 -0.74
CA ARG A 187 4.16 -9.84 -1.71
C ARG A 187 5.50 -9.29 -2.18
N ILE A 188 5.66 -7.98 -2.25
CA ILE A 188 6.88 -7.33 -2.73
C ILE A 188 7.86 -6.98 -1.60
N THR A 189 7.43 -7.01 -0.33
CA THR A 189 8.26 -6.61 0.82
C THR A 189 9.60 -7.35 0.85
N GLY A 190 9.63 -8.66 0.62
CA GLY A 190 10.87 -9.42 0.62
C GLY A 190 11.87 -8.98 -0.46
N PHE A 191 11.40 -8.58 -1.65
CA PHE A 191 12.26 -8.05 -2.71
C PHE A 191 12.72 -6.63 -2.38
N ALA A 192 11.85 -5.80 -1.78
CA ALA A 192 12.22 -4.47 -1.32
C ALA A 192 13.31 -4.50 -0.24
N ASP A 193 13.23 -5.44 0.71
CA ASP A 193 14.25 -5.66 1.73
C ASP A 193 15.59 -6.06 1.09
N MET A 194 15.56 -6.91 0.06
CA MET A 194 16.78 -7.32 -0.67
C MET A 194 17.38 -6.16 -1.46
N ILE A 195 16.58 -5.26 -2.02
CA ILE A 195 17.03 -4.02 -2.66
C ILE A 195 17.76 -3.14 -1.65
N GLN A 196 17.15 -2.90 -0.48
CA GLN A 196 17.75 -2.13 0.60
C GLN A 196 19.08 -2.72 1.06
N LEU A 197 19.13 -4.04 1.30
CA LEU A 197 20.34 -4.73 1.70
C LEU A 197 21.44 -4.64 0.63
N THR A 198 21.07 -4.76 -0.64
CA THR A 198 22.02 -4.63 -1.76
C THR A 198 22.56 -3.21 -1.84
N HIS A 199 21.72 -2.19 -1.64
CA HIS A 199 22.12 -0.80 -1.61
C HIS A 199 23.09 -0.50 -0.46
N LEU A 200 22.81 -1.00 0.75
CA LEU A 200 23.71 -0.86 1.90
C LEU A 200 25.07 -1.53 1.65
N LYS A 201 25.07 -2.72 1.04
CA LYS A 201 26.31 -3.39 0.65
C LYS A 201 27.10 -2.60 -0.40
N LEU A 202 26.38 -1.99 -1.38
CA LEU A 202 26.99 -1.13 -2.37
C LEU A 202 27.69 0.06 -1.70
N GLN A 203 27.02 0.74 -0.78
CA GLN A 203 27.63 1.84 -0.01
C GLN A 203 28.83 1.39 0.80
N GLN A 204 28.77 0.22 1.45
CA GLN A 204 29.90 -0.34 2.19
C GLN A 204 31.10 -0.66 1.28
N VAL A 205 30.88 -1.21 0.09
CA VAL A 205 31.94 -1.46 -0.88
C VAL A 205 32.54 -0.15 -1.34
N MET A 206 31.71 0.83 -1.71
CA MET A 206 32.19 2.15 -2.14
C MET A 206 32.97 2.89 -1.06
N SER A 207 32.56 2.83 0.20
CA SER A 207 33.25 3.48 1.31
C SER A 207 34.61 2.81 1.66
N ARG A 208 34.78 1.55 1.27
CA ARG A 208 36.01 0.80 1.47
C ARG A 208 36.91 0.77 0.24
N MET A 209 36.44 1.33 -0.88
CA MET A 209 37.29 1.46 -2.06
C MET A 209 38.36 2.50 -1.77
N VAL A 210 39.59 2.01 -1.68
CA VAL A 210 40.76 2.85 -1.68
C VAL A 210 41.14 3.05 -3.15
N PRO A 211 41.54 4.24 -3.58
CA PRO A 211 42.19 4.41 -4.88
C PRO A 211 43.33 3.43 -5.04
N ASP A 212 43.57 2.98 -6.27
CA ASP A 212 44.70 2.14 -6.55
C ASP A 212 45.95 2.79 -5.97
N GLY A 213 46.66 2.03 -5.13
CA GLY A 213 47.81 2.51 -4.41
C GLY A 213 49.08 1.88 -4.94
N VAL A 214 50.19 2.43 -4.57
CA VAL A 214 51.51 1.85 -4.87
C VAL A 214 52.20 1.44 -3.56
N TYR A 215 52.81 0.29 -3.58
CA TYR A 215 53.73 -0.12 -2.51
C TYR A 215 55.12 0.39 -2.87
N LEU A 216 55.69 1.19 -1.99
CA LEU A 216 57.02 1.73 -2.14
C LEU A 216 57.99 1.02 -1.14
N ASP A 217 59.02 0.39 -1.64
CA ASP A 217 60.12 -0.08 -0.82
C ASP A 217 61.07 1.09 -0.59
N ALA A 218 61.10 1.62 0.63
CA ALA A 218 61.92 2.79 0.98
C ALA A 218 63.40 2.50 0.88
N ASP A 219 63.82 1.30 1.25
CA ASP A 219 65.21 0.90 1.19
C ASP A 219 65.64 0.65 -0.27
N GLY A 220 64.77 0.01 -1.07
CA GLY A 220 65.02 -0.19 -2.50
C GLY A 220 65.06 1.12 -3.30
N LEU A 221 64.34 2.12 -2.89
CA LEU A 221 64.32 3.45 -3.52
C LEU A 221 65.58 4.26 -3.12
N ALA A 222 66.07 4.12 -1.89
CA ALA A 222 67.28 4.78 -1.42
C ALA A 222 68.55 4.25 -2.10
N GLU A 223 68.52 3.00 -2.63
CA GLU A 223 69.63 2.40 -3.39
C GLU A 223 69.64 2.84 -4.86
N ILE A 224 68.59 3.45 -5.38
CA ILE A 224 68.53 3.92 -6.77
C ILE A 224 69.30 5.24 -6.92
N ASP A 225 70.53 5.16 -7.38
CA ASP A 225 71.31 6.32 -7.76
C ASP A 225 70.93 6.79 -9.18
N LEU A 226 70.57 8.07 -9.32
CA LEU A 226 70.25 8.72 -10.60
C LEU A 226 71.45 8.98 -11.52
N GLY A 227 72.65 8.61 -11.07
CA GLY A 227 73.91 8.83 -11.83
C GLY A 227 74.60 10.14 -11.48
N ASN A 228 74.02 10.94 -10.57
CA ASN A 228 74.59 12.20 -10.09
C ASN A 228 75.09 12.10 -8.61
N GLY A 229 75.10 10.94 -8.03
CA GLY A 229 75.45 10.75 -6.62
C GLY A 229 74.35 11.20 -5.64
N THR A 230 73.17 11.43 -6.14
CA THR A 230 71.96 11.74 -5.33
C THR A 230 70.98 10.58 -5.40
N ASN A 231 70.56 10.08 -4.25
CA ASN A 231 69.61 9.01 -4.14
C ASN A 231 68.21 9.57 -4.28
N TYR A 232 67.22 8.78 -4.78
CA TYR A 232 65.85 9.13 -4.83
C TYR A 232 65.25 9.35 -3.45
N ASN A 233 64.60 10.49 -3.27
CA ASN A 233 63.71 10.65 -2.14
C ASN A 233 62.39 9.88 -2.45
N PRO A 234 61.88 9.01 -1.55
CA PRO A 234 60.62 8.29 -1.75
C PRO A 234 59.46 9.17 -2.19
N GLN A 235 59.41 10.42 -1.72
CA GLN A 235 58.38 11.37 -2.07
C GLN A 235 58.49 11.91 -3.52
N GLU A 236 59.72 12.07 -4.01
CA GLU A 236 59.98 12.47 -5.40
C GLU A 236 59.65 11.33 -6.37
N ALA A 237 60.00 10.09 -6.03
CA ALA A 237 59.66 8.91 -6.80
C ALA A 237 58.12 8.73 -6.90
N LEU A 238 57.38 8.98 -5.82
CA LEU A 238 55.92 8.94 -5.78
C LEU A 238 55.33 10.05 -6.67
N ASN A 239 55.84 11.26 -6.58
CA ASN A 239 55.38 12.37 -7.42
C ASN A 239 55.64 12.11 -8.91
N MET A 240 56.80 11.53 -9.23
CA MET A 240 57.15 11.14 -10.60
C MET A 240 56.23 10.06 -11.13
N PHE A 241 55.93 9.05 -10.31
CA PHE A 241 54.98 8.00 -10.67
C PHE A 241 53.59 8.57 -10.97
N PHE A 242 53.07 9.46 -10.12
CA PHE A 242 51.73 10.09 -10.34
C PHE A 242 51.70 11.05 -11.53
N GLN A 243 52.84 11.69 -11.87
CA GLN A 243 52.92 12.63 -13.00
C GLN A 243 53.17 11.92 -14.34
N THR A 244 54.02 10.91 -14.37
CA THR A 244 54.48 10.27 -15.62
C THR A 244 54.02 8.81 -15.76
N GLY A 245 53.47 8.21 -14.70
CA GLY A 245 53.09 6.79 -14.68
C GLY A 245 54.29 5.84 -14.66
N SER A 246 55.51 6.35 -14.50
CA SER A 246 56.73 5.54 -14.55
C SER A 246 57.74 5.99 -13.51
N VAL A 247 58.55 5.05 -13.04
CA VAL A 247 59.73 5.31 -12.21
C VAL A 247 60.94 4.69 -12.93
N ILE A 248 61.99 5.47 -13.05
CA ILE A 248 63.22 5.03 -13.71
C ILE A 248 64.18 4.52 -12.62
N GLY A 249 64.57 3.24 -12.71
CA GLY A 249 65.49 2.61 -11.81
C GLY A 249 66.73 2.00 -12.55
N ARG A 250 67.77 1.76 -11.83
CA ARG A 250 68.99 1.06 -12.38
C ARG A 250 68.80 -0.47 -12.28
N SER A 251 69.15 -1.16 -13.35
CA SER A 251 69.25 -2.64 -13.41
C SER A 251 70.44 -3.25 -12.76
N PHE A 252 71.43 -2.43 -12.48
CA PHE A 252 72.74 -2.89 -11.90
C PHE A 252 73.07 -2.11 -10.64
N THR A 253 73.65 -2.78 -9.64
CA THR A 253 74.14 -2.13 -8.45
C THR A 253 75.39 -1.35 -8.81
N SER A 254 75.89 -0.47 -7.90
CA SER A 254 77.13 0.30 -8.07
C SER A 254 78.35 -0.59 -8.15
N GLU A 255 78.27 -1.85 -7.74
CA GLU A 255 79.31 -2.87 -7.80
C GLU A 255 79.29 -3.69 -9.09
N GLY A 256 78.31 -3.45 -9.98
CA GLY A 256 78.20 -4.11 -11.27
C GLY A 256 77.37 -5.41 -11.29
N ASP A 257 76.79 -5.79 -10.15
CA ASP A 257 75.94 -6.95 -10.04
C ASP A 257 74.47 -6.60 -10.45
N MET A 258 73.81 -7.58 -11.04
CA MET A 258 72.35 -7.41 -11.33
C MET A 258 71.57 -7.22 -10.06
N ASN A 259 70.79 -6.19 -10.01
CA ASN A 259 69.84 -5.92 -8.91
C ASN A 259 68.91 -7.13 -8.77
N PRO A 260 68.88 -7.83 -7.62
CA PRO A 260 68.12 -9.08 -7.49
C PRO A 260 66.64 -8.79 -7.47
N GLY A 261 66.03 -8.62 -8.64
CA GLY A 261 64.59 -8.77 -8.89
C GLY A 261 63.58 -8.10 -7.97
N LYS A 262 63.95 -7.19 -7.08
CA LYS A 262 63.10 -6.42 -6.27
C LYS A 262 62.56 -5.23 -7.10
N VAL A 263 61.30 -5.26 -7.41
CA VAL A 263 60.59 -4.11 -7.99
C VAL A 263 60.37 -3.11 -6.87
N PRO A 264 61.04 -1.93 -6.89
CA PRO A 264 60.98 -0.96 -5.78
C PRO A 264 59.59 -0.29 -5.68
N ILE A 265 58.78 -0.43 -6.72
CA ILE A 265 57.39 0.07 -6.76
C ILE A 265 56.52 -1.04 -7.29
N GLN A 266 55.57 -1.45 -6.49
CA GLN A 266 54.54 -2.41 -6.87
C GLN A 266 53.14 -1.77 -6.81
N GLU A 267 52.45 -1.86 -7.90
CA GLU A 267 51.06 -1.39 -7.95
C GLU A 267 50.16 -2.33 -7.15
N ILE A 268 49.43 -1.76 -6.20
CA ILE A 268 48.38 -2.45 -5.47
C ILE A 268 47.10 -2.24 -6.23
N THR A 269 46.79 -3.13 -7.17
CA THR A 269 45.51 -3.08 -7.87
C THR A 269 44.40 -3.57 -6.96
N SER A 270 43.48 -2.70 -6.62
CA SER A 270 42.22 -3.03 -5.91
C SER A 270 41.19 -3.69 -6.84
N GLY A 271 41.65 -4.48 -7.80
CA GLY A 271 40.90 -5.03 -8.93
C GLY A 271 39.64 -5.84 -8.62
N SER A 272 39.31 -6.05 -7.35
CA SER A 272 38.07 -6.73 -6.94
C SER A 272 36.91 -5.79 -6.68
N GLY A 273 37.12 -4.47 -6.53
CA GLY A 273 36.09 -3.51 -6.16
C GLY A 273 35.08 -3.26 -7.29
N GLY A 274 35.57 -3.02 -8.50
CA GLY A 274 34.76 -2.78 -9.67
C GLY A 274 33.81 -3.94 -10.02
N ASN A 275 34.35 -5.16 -10.02
CA ASN A 275 33.55 -6.37 -10.29
C ASN A 275 32.48 -6.62 -9.22
N LYS A 276 32.79 -6.34 -7.96
CA LYS A 276 31.80 -6.44 -6.86
C LYS A 276 30.70 -5.41 -7.01
N ILE A 277 31.01 -4.17 -7.41
CA ILE A 277 30.01 -3.11 -7.65
C ILE A 277 29.11 -3.51 -8.80
N GLN A 278 29.67 -4.00 -9.92
CA GLN A 278 28.85 -4.44 -11.06
C GLN A 278 27.94 -5.61 -10.69
N ALA A 279 28.40 -6.57 -9.92
CA ALA A 279 27.58 -7.68 -9.42
C ALA A 279 26.47 -7.19 -8.52
N LEU A 280 26.71 -6.21 -7.63
CA LEU A 280 25.69 -5.63 -6.77
C LEU A 280 24.66 -4.82 -7.56
N ILE A 281 25.08 -4.07 -8.58
CA ILE A 281 24.17 -3.36 -9.50
C ILE A 281 23.30 -4.37 -10.27
N GLY A 282 23.89 -5.46 -10.73
CA GLY A 282 23.14 -6.56 -11.37
C GLY A 282 22.07 -7.15 -10.45
N ASN A 283 22.41 -7.42 -9.19
CA ASN A 283 21.48 -7.90 -8.19
C ASN A 283 20.37 -6.88 -7.89
N TYR A 284 20.71 -5.60 -7.78
CA TYR A 284 19.73 -4.52 -7.58
C TYR A 284 18.70 -4.48 -8.71
N ASN A 285 19.16 -4.51 -9.95
CA ASN A 285 18.29 -4.52 -11.13
C ASN A 285 17.47 -5.81 -11.22
N TYR A 286 18.00 -6.95 -10.83
CA TYR A 286 17.29 -8.21 -10.75
C TYR A 286 16.10 -8.12 -9.77
N TYR A 287 16.31 -7.59 -8.57
CA TYR A 287 15.22 -7.45 -7.60
C TYR A 287 14.17 -6.40 -8.02
N LEU A 288 14.58 -5.33 -8.70
CA LEU A 288 13.63 -4.39 -9.30
C LEU A 288 12.76 -5.06 -10.35
N GLN A 289 13.38 -5.90 -11.20
CA GLN A 289 12.64 -6.66 -12.20
C GLN A 289 11.67 -7.65 -11.54
N MET A 290 12.07 -8.32 -10.47
CA MET A 290 11.19 -9.21 -9.71
C MET A 290 9.98 -8.47 -9.13
N ILE A 291 10.15 -7.25 -8.64
CA ILE A 291 9.02 -6.42 -8.19
C ILE A 291 8.07 -6.13 -9.35
N ARG A 292 8.60 -5.75 -10.51
CA ARG A 292 7.79 -5.50 -11.72
C ARG A 292 7.02 -6.75 -12.15
N ASP A 293 7.68 -7.89 -12.19
CA ASP A 293 7.07 -9.18 -12.59
C ASP A 293 5.95 -9.60 -11.61
N VAL A 294 6.16 -9.43 -10.30
CA VAL A 294 5.17 -9.78 -9.27
C VAL A 294 3.97 -8.82 -9.28
N THR A 295 4.22 -7.53 -9.54
CA THR A 295 3.16 -6.52 -9.58
C THR A 295 2.41 -6.50 -10.89
N GLY A 296 3.02 -6.98 -11.98
CA GLY A 296 2.52 -6.82 -13.35
C GLY A 296 2.63 -5.39 -13.87
N LEU A 297 3.33 -4.51 -13.14
CA LEU A 297 3.60 -3.14 -13.59
C LEU A 297 4.80 -3.15 -14.54
N ASN A 298 4.61 -2.64 -15.73
CA ASN A 298 5.69 -2.48 -16.69
C ASN A 298 6.18 -1.02 -16.77
N GLU A 299 7.27 -0.81 -17.51
CA GLU A 299 7.91 0.50 -17.64
C GLU A 299 6.98 1.57 -18.21
N ALA A 300 6.02 1.19 -19.05
CA ALA A 300 5.06 2.12 -19.65
C ALA A 300 4.10 2.73 -18.60
N ARG A 301 3.89 2.05 -17.46
CA ARG A 301 2.99 2.51 -16.38
C ARG A 301 3.72 3.14 -15.21
N ASP A 302 4.99 2.80 -15.01
CA ASP A 302 5.76 3.31 -13.89
C ASP A 302 6.39 4.70 -14.19
N GLY A 303 6.15 5.23 -15.39
CA GLY A 303 6.60 6.55 -15.80
C GLY A 303 8.06 6.60 -16.27
N SER A 304 8.70 5.45 -16.40
CA SER A 304 10.02 5.36 -17.02
C SER A 304 9.92 5.65 -18.53
N THR A 305 10.94 6.28 -19.09
CA THR A 305 10.99 6.57 -20.51
C THR A 305 11.14 5.27 -21.27
N PRO A 306 10.20 4.93 -22.18
CA PRO A 306 10.33 3.73 -23.01
C PRO A 306 11.58 3.80 -23.86
N ASP A 307 12.14 2.63 -24.24
CA ASP A 307 13.25 2.56 -25.18
C ASP A 307 12.85 3.25 -26.50
N GLU A 308 13.67 4.18 -26.99
CA GLU A 308 13.43 4.91 -28.25
C GLU A 308 13.23 4.00 -29.45
N ARG A 309 13.74 2.77 -29.38
CA ARG A 309 13.63 1.75 -30.45
C ARG A 309 12.43 0.86 -30.33
N ALA A 310 11.65 0.97 -29.24
CA ALA A 310 10.46 0.14 -29.07
C ALA A 310 9.33 0.58 -30.01
N LEU A 311 8.76 -0.39 -30.72
CA LEU A 311 7.62 -0.15 -31.61
C LEU A 311 6.42 0.35 -30.80
N VAL A 312 5.80 1.44 -31.26
CA VAL A 312 4.61 2.05 -30.62
C VAL A 312 3.48 1.04 -30.38
N GLY A 313 3.31 0.05 -31.26
CA GLY A 313 2.33 -1.01 -31.09
C GLY A 313 2.63 -1.92 -29.90
N VAL A 314 3.90 -2.25 -29.66
CA VAL A 314 4.34 -3.05 -28.52
C VAL A 314 4.15 -2.28 -27.22
N GLN A 315 4.46 -0.98 -27.20
CA GLN A 315 4.25 -0.12 -26.03
C GLN A 315 2.77 0.01 -25.67
N LYS A 316 1.89 0.17 -26.67
CA LYS A 316 0.43 0.20 -26.44
C LYS A 316 -0.09 -1.13 -25.90
N LEU A 317 0.37 -2.26 -26.45
CA LEU A 317 0.02 -3.60 -25.94
C LEU A 317 0.53 -3.83 -24.52
N ALA A 318 1.76 -3.43 -24.22
CA ALA A 318 2.35 -3.52 -22.91
C ALA A 318 1.58 -2.67 -21.88
N ALA A 319 1.19 -1.45 -22.25
CA ALA A 319 0.38 -0.58 -21.40
C ALA A 319 -1.04 -1.14 -21.16
N ALA A 320 -1.65 -1.75 -22.18
CA ALA A 320 -2.97 -2.34 -22.09
C ALA A 320 -3.01 -3.63 -21.24
N ASN A 321 -1.92 -4.42 -21.28
CA ASN A 321 -1.81 -5.68 -20.53
C ASN A 321 -1.19 -5.54 -19.13
N SER A 322 -0.78 -4.34 -18.77
CA SER A 322 -0.27 -4.06 -17.42
C SER A 322 -1.43 -3.92 -16.44
N ASN A 323 -1.40 -4.66 -15.35
CA ASN A 323 -2.40 -4.63 -14.27
C ASN A 323 -2.44 -3.29 -13.53
#